data_802ad384c8be5cb4b130f05f6c6bcec5
#
_entry.id   802ad384c8be5cb4b130f05f6c6bcec5
#
_cell.length_a   1.000
_cell.length_b   1.000
_cell.length_c   1.000
_cell.angle_alpha   90.00
_cell.angle_beta   90.00
_cell.angle_gamma   90.00
#
_symmetry.space_group_name_H-M   'P 1'
#
loop_
_entity.id
_entity.type
_entity.pdbx_description
1 polymer ?
#
loop_
_entity_poly.entity_id
_entity_poly.type
_entity_poly.pdbx_seq_one_letter_code
_entity_poly.pdbx_strand_id
1 'polypeptide(L)' 'MTSNDLDVPVWGAPAIARILNLVDEHGEPDLRRVYYVLEKGYIDATKIGASWCSTRRRLLQPHLSHITA' A
#
# COMPACT_ATOMS: atom_id res chain seq x y z
N MET A 1 -16.12 -8.36 14.13
CA MET A 1 -15.92 -8.19 13.99
C MET A 1 -15.04 -7.96 13.68
N THR A 2 -14.64 -7.71 13.41
CA THR A 2 -13.89 -7.41 13.35
C THR A 2 -12.76 -7.78 12.71
N SER A 3 -12.28 -8.74 12.56
CA SER A 3 -11.09 -9.18 11.87
C SER A 3 -11.11 -8.88 10.40
N ASN A 4 -12.21 -8.48 9.90
CA ASN A 4 -12.36 -8.22 8.48
C ASN A 4 -11.71 -6.93 8.03
N ASP A 5 -11.25 -6.11 8.98
CA ASP A 5 -10.57 -4.88 8.61
C ASP A 5 -9.36 -5.14 7.74
N LEU A 6 -8.72 -6.28 7.94
CA LEU A 6 -7.52 -6.59 7.16
C LEU A 6 -7.82 -6.93 5.71
N ASP A 7 -9.05 -7.28 5.42
CA ASP A 7 -9.43 -7.68 4.06
C ASP A 7 -10.30 -6.67 3.35
N VAL A 8 -10.59 -5.55 4.00
CA VAL A 8 -11.35 -4.48 3.39
C VAL A 8 -10.50 -3.82 2.30
N PRO A 9 -11.03 -3.64 1.11
CA PRO A 9 -10.25 -3.01 0.04
C PRO A 9 -9.83 -1.59 0.39
N VAL A 10 -8.60 -1.28 0.04
CA VAL A 10 -8.04 0.05 0.22
C VAL A 10 -7.81 0.63 -1.17
N TRP A 11 -8.47 1.73 -1.47
CA TRP A 11 -8.40 2.34 -2.78
C TRP A 11 -7.63 3.64 -2.78
N GLY A 12 -6.74 3.75 -3.76
CA GLY A 12 -6.06 5.00 -4.00
C GLY A 12 -4.74 5.11 -3.27
N ALA A 13 -3.79 5.78 -3.92
CA ALA A 13 -2.46 5.93 -3.37
C ALA A 13 -2.45 6.67 -2.02
N PRO A 14 -3.26 7.71 -1.81
CA PRO A 14 -3.23 8.37 -0.50
C PRO A 14 -3.60 7.45 0.65
N ALA A 15 -4.62 6.61 0.45
CA ALA A 15 -5.02 5.69 1.51
C ALA A 15 -3.94 4.64 1.76
N ILE A 16 -3.32 4.16 0.69
CA ILE A 16 -2.25 3.19 0.81
C ILE A 16 -1.07 3.82 1.55
N ALA A 17 -0.75 5.06 1.23
CA ALA A 17 0.35 5.75 1.89
C ALA A 17 0.12 5.87 3.39
N ARG A 18 -1.10 6.13 3.80
CA ARG A 18 -1.39 6.26 5.22
C ARG A 18 -1.19 4.94 5.96
N ILE A 19 -1.60 3.86 5.32
CA ILE A 19 -1.44 2.54 5.94
C ILE A 19 0.04 2.18 6.06
N LEU A 20 0.83 2.54 5.06
CA LEU A 20 2.25 2.25 5.07
C LEU A 20 3.06 3.29 5.84
N ASN A 21 2.38 4.31 6.33
CA ASN A 21 3.03 5.41 7.04
C ASN A 21 4.05 6.13 6.16
N LEU A 22 3.75 6.22 4.89
CA LEU A 22 4.56 6.99 3.95
C LEU A 22 4.00 8.39 3.89
N VAL A 23 4.36 9.18 4.88
CA VAL A 23 3.86 10.53 5.01
C VAL A 23 5.04 11.50 5.05
N ASP A 24 4.74 12.75 4.70
CA ASP A 24 5.78 13.78 4.73
C ASP A 24 5.86 14.37 6.13
N GLU A 25 6.66 15.44 6.25
CA GLU A 25 6.90 16.03 7.55
C GLU A 25 5.64 16.67 8.14
N HIS A 26 4.62 16.90 7.31
CA HIS A 26 3.37 17.48 7.76
C HIS A 26 2.32 16.42 8.08
N GLY A 27 2.67 15.15 7.93
CA GLY A 27 1.72 14.07 8.18
C GLY A 27 0.80 13.79 7.01
N GLU A 28 1.06 14.41 5.86
CA GLU A 28 0.26 14.18 4.66
C GLU A 28 0.85 13.04 3.84
N PRO A 29 0.02 12.32 3.08
CA PRO A 29 0.54 11.23 2.28
C PRO A 29 1.62 11.71 1.33
N ASP A 30 2.74 11.01 1.34
CA ASP A 30 3.84 11.32 0.43
C ASP A 30 3.61 10.57 -0.87
N LEU A 31 2.91 11.21 -1.79
CA LEU A 31 2.48 10.53 -3.00
C LEU A 31 3.65 10.12 -3.89
N ARG A 32 4.72 10.90 -3.89
CA ARG A 32 5.88 10.54 -4.69
C ARG A 32 6.45 9.19 -4.24
N ARG A 33 6.59 9.02 -2.96
CA ARG A 33 7.12 7.78 -2.42
C ARG A 33 6.19 6.61 -2.61
N VAL A 34 4.89 6.83 -2.38
CA VAL A 34 3.96 5.72 -2.49
C VAL A 34 3.84 5.26 -3.94
N TYR A 35 3.85 6.19 -4.90
CA TYR A 35 3.83 5.78 -6.30
C TYR A 35 5.10 5.03 -6.67
N TYR A 36 6.20 5.44 -6.10
CA TYR A 36 7.46 4.76 -6.35
C TYR A 36 7.39 3.29 -5.91
N VAL A 37 6.96 3.04 -4.68
CA VAL A 37 6.90 1.67 -4.19
C VAL A 37 5.83 0.86 -4.89
N LEU A 38 4.74 1.51 -5.31
CA LEU A 38 3.69 0.81 -6.04
C LEU A 38 4.19 0.36 -7.42
N GLU A 39 4.85 1.26 -8.13
CA GLU A 39 5.27 0.96 -9.49
C GLU A 39 6.47 0.03 -9.53
N LYS A 40 7.27 0.02 -8.49
CA LYS A 40 8.39 -0.90 -8.42
C LYS A 40 7.98 -2.27 -7.94
N GLY A 41 6.75 -2.41 -7.45
CA GLY A 41 6.30 -3.71 -6.97
C GLY A 41 6.85 -4.06 -5.60
N TYR A 42 7.26 -3.07 -4.84
CA TYR A 42 7.77 -3.34 -3.51
C TYR A 42 6.68 -3.69 -2.52
N ILE A 43 5.45 -3.36 -2.83
CA ILE A 43 4.32 -3.71 -2.00
C ILE A 43 3.27 -4.40 -2.85
N ASP A 44 2.42 -5.17 -2.21
CA ASP A 44 1.43 -6.00 -2.90
C ASP A 44 0.17 -5.19 -3.16
N ALA A 45 0.02 -4.71 -4.37
CA ALA A 45 -1.15 -3.94 -4.77
C ALA A 45 -1.44 -4.19 -6.23
N THR A 46 -2.67 -3.92 -6.63
CA THR A 46 -3.12 -4.17 -7.98
C THR A 46 -3.61 -2.86 -8.58
N LYS A 47 -3.20 -2.57 -9.81
CA LYS A 47 -3.70 -1.39 -10.49
C LYS A 47 -4.94 -1.76 -11.28
N ILE A 48 -6.03 -1.08 -10.98
CA ILE A 48 -7.31 -1.32 -11.63
C ILE A 48 -7.72 -0.03 -12.29
N GLY A 49 -7.65 -0.01 -13.62
CA GLY A 49 -7.87 1.24 -14.33
C GLY A 49 -6.79 2.24 -13.96
N ALA A 50 -7.19 3.39 -13.49
CA ALA A 50 -6.27 4.44 -13.09
C ALA A 50 -6.01 4.46 -11.59
N SER A 51 -6.54 3.49 -10.85
CA SER A 51 -6.45 3.49 -9.40
C SER A 51 -5.69 2.28 -8.89
N TRP A 52 -5.04 2.46 -7.75
CA TRP A 52 -4.39 1.36 -7.06
C TRP A 52 -5.32 0.81 -5.98
N CYS A 53 -5.32 -0.49 -5.82
CA CYS A 53 -6.17 -1.17 -4.85
C CYS A 53 -5.39 -2.26 -4.16
N SER A 54 -5.60 -2.39 -2.87
CA SER A 54 -4.97 -3.46 -2.11
C SER A 54 -5.82 -3.70 -0.88
N THR A 55 -5.27 -4.42 0.08
CA THR A 55 -5.89 -4.57 1.40
C THR A 55 -4.82 -4.31 2.43
N ARG A 56 -5.26 -4.02 3.63
CA ARG A 56 -4.31 -3.78 4.71
C ARG A 56 -3.44 -5.02 4.94
N ARG A 57 -4.02 -6.19 4.83
CA ARG A 57 -3.27 -7.43 4.98
C ARG A 57 -2.16 -7.54 3.94
N ARG A 58 -2.48 -7.26 2.68
CA ARG A 58 -1.50 -7.34 1.61
C ARG A 58 -0.42 -6.29 1.75
N LEU A 59 -0.80 -5.08 2.15
CA LEU A 59 0.15 -3.98 2.26
C LEU A 59 1.15 -4.19 3.39
N LEU A 60 0.70 -4.78 4.49
CA LEU A 60 1.56 -4.96 5.66
C LEU A 60 2.29 -6.28 5.65
N GLN A 61 2.02 -7.11 4.67
CA GLN A 61 2.66 -8.40 4.54
C GLN A 61 4.03 -8.24 3.94
N PRO A 62 5.05 -8.88 4.49
CA PRO A 62 6.39 -8.79 3.92
C PRO A 62 6.42 -9.42 2.53
N HIS A 63 7.23 -8.84 1.66
CA HIS A 63 7.43 -9.40 0.33
C HIS A 63 8.59 -10.36 0.39
N LEU A 64 8.29 -11.58 0.74
CA LEU A 64 9.32 -12.59 0.97
C LEU A 64 10.13 -12.89 -0.28
N SER A 65 9.53 -12.69 -1.43
CA SER A 65 10.26 -12.95 -2.67
C SER A 65 11.47 -12.04 -2.83
N HIS A 66 11.44 -10.89 -2.22
CA HIS A 66 12.58 -9.98 -2.26
C HIS A 66 13.67 -10.41 -1.30
N ILE A 67 13.30 -11.14 -0.29
CA ILE A 67 14.22 -11.53 0.75
C ILE A 67 14.95 -12.81 0.39
N THR A 68 14.23 -13.70 -0.22
CA THR A 68 14.75 -15.02 -0.51
C THR A 68 15.62 -15.09 -1.74
N ALA A 69 15.68 -14.03 -2.46
CA ALA A 69 16.45 -14.01 -3.71
C ALA A 69 17.92 -14.32 -3.50
#